data_987b07fcfc9b86405324ce712382bd10
#
_entry.id   987b07fcfc9b86405324ce712382bd10
#
_cell.length_a   1.000
_cell.length_b   1.000
_cell.length_c   1.000
_cell.angle_alpha   90.00
_cell.angle_beta   90.00
_cell.angle_gamma   90.00
#
_symmetry.space_group_name_H-M   'P 1'
#
loop_
_entity.id
_entity.type
_entity.pdbx_description
1 polymer ?
#
loop_
_entity_poly.entity_id
_entity_poly.type
_entity_poly.pdbx_seq_one_letter_code
_entity_poly.pdbx_strand_id
1 'polypeptide(L)'
;MALIETTDVQEQAIPLILEGKDLMVSAQTGSGKTAAFLLPILQRILMQDAPQSGTRALILLPTRELALQTKNYLEQLASFTYIKCGLIIGGEAFKYQVATLRKNPEILIATPGRLVEHIERGTPDLNDLEILVLDEADRMLDMGFAIDMHTIAASCSQERQNLLFSATLHHKELG
;
A
#
# COMPACT_ATOMS: atom_id res chain seq x y z
N MET A 1 -2.95 14.03 -11.42
CA MET A 1 -2.64 12.60 -11.30
C MET A 1 -2.54 11.96 -12.67
N ALA A 2 -1.45 11.26 -12.94
CA ALA A 2 -1.28 10.60 -14.23
C ALA A 2 -2.08 9.30 -14.27
N LEU A 3 -2.75 9.06 -15.39
CA LEU A 3 -3.51 7.83 -15.64
C LEU A 3 -2.72 6.94 -16.60
N ILE A 4 -2.55 5.68 -16.22
CA ILE A 4 -1.90 4.68 -17.05
C ILE A 4 -2.90 3.58 -17.40
N GLU A 5 -3.10 3.36 -18.69
CA GLU A 5 -3.94 2.29 -19.22
C GLU A 5 -3.08 1.48 -20.19
N THR A 6 -2.56 0.33 -19.72
CA THR A 6 -1.65 -0.46 -20.53
C THR A 6 -1.58 -1.90 -20.07
N THR A 7 -1.21 -2.81 -20.98
CA THR A 7 -0.90 -4.20 -20.65
C THR A 7 0.55 -4.31 -20.13
N ASP A 8 1.38 -3.33 -20.38
CA ASP A 8 2.76 -3.30 -19.89
C ASP A 8 2.89 -2.29 -18.74
N VAL A 9 2.25 -2.65 -17.63
CA VAL A 9 2.14 -1.74 -16.47
C VAL A 9 3.49 -1.45 -15.83
N GLN A 10 4.40 -2.44 -15.79
CA GLN A 10 5.72 -2.25 -15.16
C GLN A 10 6.55 -1.23 -15.91
N GLU A 11 6.61 -1.34 -17.23
CA GLU A 11 7.42 -0.45 -18.06
C GLU A 11 7.00 1.01 -17.93
N GLN A 12 5.70 1.27 -17.83
CA GLN A 12 5.18 2.63 -17.77
C GLN A 12 5.09 3.17 -16.35
N ALA A 13 4.75 2.33 -15.37
CA ALA A 13 4.52 2.79 -14.01
C ALA A 13 5.81 2.98 -13.21
N ILE A 14 6.77 2.04 -13.31
CA ILE A 14 7.97 2.08 -12.47
C ILE A 14 8.73 3.40 -12.59
N PRO A 15 9.04 3.92 -13.78
CA PRO A 15 9.76 5.19 -13.87
C PRO A 15 9.02 6.34 -13.21
N LEU A 16 7.70 6.41 -13.38
CA LEU A 16 6.89 7.49 -12.81
C LEU A 16 6.80 7.39 -11.29
N ILE A 17 6.74 6.17 -10.76
CA ILE A 17 6.73 5.97 -9.32
C ILE A 17 8.07 6.41 -8.72
N LEU A 18 9.17 6.08 -9.36
CA LEU A 18 10.51 6.51 -8.91
C LEU A 18 10.68 8.02 -8.96
N GLU A 19 9.97 8.70 -9.86
CA GLU A 19 9.96 10.17 -9.93
C GLU A 19 9.10 10.82 -8.84
N GLY A 20 8.36 10.03 -8.05
CA GLY A 20 7.49 10.54 -7.01
C GLY A 20 6.12 11.00 -7.48
N LYS A 21 5.70 10.61 -8.67
CA LYS A 21 4.41 11.02 -9.24
C LYS A 21 3.25 10.27 -8.62
N ASP A 22 2.12 10.95 -8.45
CA ASP A 22 0.85 10.29 -8.13
C ASP A 22 0.30 9.64 -9.40
N LEU A 23 -0.12 8.38 -9.28
CA LEU A 23 -0.60 7.60 -10.42
C LEU A 23 -1.97 6.99 -10.19
N MET A 24 -2.77 6.95 -11.24
CA MET A 24 -3.92 6.07 -11.37
C MET A 24 -3.61 5.06 -12.47
N VAL A 25 -3.65 3.78 -12.15
CA VAL A 25 -3.27 2.72 -13.07
C VAL A 25 -4.46 1.79 -13.30
N SER A 26 -4.87 1.65 -14.55
CA SER A 26 -5.86 0.66 -14.95
C SER A 26 -5.12 -0.61 -15.32
N ALA A 27 -5.23 -1.64 -14.47
CA ALA A 27 -4.51 -2.88 -14.67
C ALA A 27 -5.31 -4.03 -14.07
N GLN A 28 -5.46 -5.11 -14.82
CA GLN A 28 -6.16 -6.30 -14.36
C GLN A 28 -5.24 -7.19 -13.54
N THR A 29 -5.85 -8.06 -12.72
CA THR A 29 -5.16 -9.09 -11.96
C THR A 29 -4.30 -9.93 -12.91
N GLY A 30 -3.04 -10.19 -12.51
CA GLY A 30 -2.11 -10.96 -13.33
C GLY A 30 -1.34 -10.15 -14.37
N SER A 31 -1.48 -8.83 -14.39
CA SER A 31 -0.79 -7.95 -15.33
C SER A 31 0.64 -7.58 -14.89
N GLY A 32 1.10 -8.08 -13.75
CA GLY A 32 2.38 -7.68 -13.20
C GLY A 32 2.33 -6.40 -12.38
N LYS A 33 1.13 -5.93 -12.03
CA LYS A 33 0.95 -4.67 -11.29
C LYS A 33 1.61 -4.69 -9.91
N THR A 34 1.63 -5.85 -9.23
CA THR A 34 2.22 -5.94 -7.89
C THR A 34 3.70 -5.61 -7.92
N ALA A 35 4.45 -6.16 -8.85
CA ALA A 35 5.86 -5.81 -9.03
C ALA A 35 6.02 -4.33 -9.41
N ALA A 36 5.07 -3.78 -10.18
CA ALA A 36 5.13 -2.39 -10.63
C ALA A 36 5.15 -1.39 -9.48
N PHE A 37 4.51 -1.70 -8.35
CA PHE A 37 4.61 -0.81 -7.18
C PHE A 37 5.60 -1.32 -6.13
N LEU A 38 5.76 -2.62 -5.93
CA LEU A 38 6.67 -3.14 -4.90
C LEU A 38 8.14 -2.86 -5.21
N LEU A 39 8.56 -3.03 -6.46
CA LEU A 39 9.96 -2.82 -6.83
C LEU A 39 10.44 -1.39 -6.59
N PRO A 40 9.72 -0.34 -7.06
CA PRO A 40 10.15 1.02 -6.76
C PRO A 40 10.04 1.39 -5.28
N ILE A 41 9.07 0.84 -4.55
CA ILE A 41 8.98 1.06 -3.10
C ILE A 41 10.23 0.52 -2.40
N LEU A 42 10.62 -0.71 -2.70
CA LEU A 42 11.83 -1.31 -2.13
C LEU A 42 13.08 -0.50 -2.48
N GLN A 43 13.22 -0.12 -3.73
CA GLN A 43 14.37 0.67 -4.17
C GLN A 43 14.44 1.99 -3.43
N ARG A 44 13.32 2.67 -3.29
CA ARG A 44 13.25 3.96 -2.61
C ARG A 44 13.65 3.86 -1.14
N ILE A 45 13.19 2.82 -0.44
CA ILE A 45 13.55 2.59 0.96
C ILE A 45 15.03 2.26 1.09
N LEU A 46 15.56 1.40 0.21
CA LEU A 46 16.97 0.98 0.25
C LEU A 46 17.94 2.11 -0.07
N MET A 47 17.53 3.12 -0.83
CA MET A 47 18.38 4.24 -1.20
C MET A 47 18.46 5.34 -0.15
N GLN A 48 17.77 5.23 0.95
CA GLN A 48 17.79 6.24 2.00
C GLN A 48 18.99 6.06 2.92
N ASP A 49 19.68 7.17 3.20
CA ASP A 49 20.93 7.16 3.98
C ASP A 49 20.68 6.96 5.48
N ALA A 50 19.51 7.35 5.98
CA ALA A 50 19.19 7.23 7.40
C ALA A 50 17.85 6.54 7.58
N PRO A 51 17.76 5.51 8.43
CA PRO A 51 16.48 4.89 8.73
C PRO A 51 15.59 5.89 9.47
N GLN A 52 14.35 6.03 9.03
CA GLN A 52 13.35 6.78 9.75
C GLN A 52 12.62 5.84 10.71
N SER A 53 11.91 6.41 11.68
CA SER A 53 11.35 5.62 12.77
C SER A 53 9.99 4.99 12.47
N GLY A 54 9.24 5.54 11.53
CA GLY A 54 7.88 5.08 11.21
C GLY A 54 7.79 4.21 9.98
N THR A 55 6.59 3.74 9.69
CA THR A 55 6.29 3.00 8.46
C THR A 55 6.38 3.95 7.26
N ARG A 56 7.01 3.47 6.19
CA ARG A 56 7.33 4.27 5.00
C ARG A 56 6.34 4.06 3.86
N ALA A 57 5.78 2.86 3.75
CA ALA A 57 4.82 2.52 2.71
C ALA A 57 3.66 1.73 3.29
N LEU A 58 2.46 2.04 2.82
CA LEU A 58 1.23 1.33 3.21
C LEU A 58 0.54 0.86 1.94
N ILE A 59 0.19 -0.42 1.90
CA ILE A 59 -0.51 -1.04 0.79
C ILE A 59 -1.84 -1.57 1.30
N LEU A 60 -2.94 -1.02 0.78
CA LEU A 60 -4.29 -1.46 1.11
C LEU A 60 -4.84 -2.39 0.03
N LEU A 61 -5.44 -3.48 0.46
CA LEU A 61 -6.09 -4.46 -0.41
C LEU A 61 -7.45 -4.85 0.18
N PRO A 62 -8.40 -5.26 -0.67
CA PRO A 62 -9.77 -5.52 -0.22
C PRO A 62 -9.95 -6.79 0.60
N THR A 63 -9.11 -7.81 0.41
CA THR A 63 -9.31 -9.11 1.02
C THR A 63 -8.05 -9.62 1.70
N ARG A 64 -8.24 -10.51 2.69
CA ARG A 64 -7.16 -11.18 3.40
C ARG A 64 -6.28 -11.97 2.44
N GLU A 65 -6.89 -12.66 1.49
CA GLU A 65 -6.18 -13.50 0.51
C GLU A 65 -5.23 -12.67 -0.35
N LEU A 66 -5.69 -11.53 -0.84
CA LEU A 66 -4.87 -10.62 -1.64
C LEU A 66 -3.74 -10.00 -0.81
N ALA A 67 -4.03 -9.65 0.43
CA ALA A 67 -3.02 -9.11 1.33
C ALA A 67 -1.93 -10.15 1.62
N LEU A 68 -2.31 -11.41 1.87
CA LEU A 68 -1.36 -12.50 2.08
C LEU A 68 -0.51 -12.76 0.84
N GLN A 69 -1.10 -12.77 -0.35
CA GLN A 69 -0.37 -12.95 -1.61
C GLN A 69 0.67 -11.84 -1.80
N THR A 70 0.27 -10.60 -1.55
CA THR A 70 1.17 -9.45 -1.68
C THR A 70 2.30 -9.53 -0.67
N LYS A 71 2.00 -9.89 0.57
CA LYS A 71 3.02 -10.08 1.60
C LYS A 71 4.04 -11.15 1.22
N ASN A 72 3.56 -12.31 0.76
CA ASN A 72 4.44 -13.40 0.37
C ASN A 72 5.35 -13.00 -0.79
N TYR A 73 4.81 -12.29 -1.77
CA TYR A 73 5.58 -11.79 -2.89
C TYR A 73 6.63 -10.76 -2.43
N LEU A 74 6.23 -9.84 -1.57
CA LEU A 74 7.15 -8.85 -1.02
C LEU A 74 8.27 -9.51 -0.22
N GLU A 75 7.98 -10.49 0.60
CA GLU A 75 9.00 -11.20 1.38
C GLU A 75 10.04 -11.88 0.50
N GLN A 76 9.61 -12.43 -0.65
CA GLN A 76 10.55 -12.99 -1.62
C GLN A 76 11.45 -11.92 -2.22
N LEU A 77 10.88 -10.78 -2.61
CA LEU A 77 11.66 -9.68 -3.18
C LEU A 77 12.62 -9.06 -2.16
N ALA A 78 12.24 -9.01 -0.90
CA ALA A 78 12.99 -8.34 0.15
C ALA A 78 13.88 -9.29 0.97
N SER A 79 13.99 -10.56 0.58
CA SER A 79 14.63 -11.61 1.39
C SER A 79 16.09 -11.33 1.75
N PHE A 80 16.81 -10.57 0.92
CA PHE A 80 18.22 -10.22 1.16
C PHE A 80 18.39 -8.79 1.65
N THR A 81 17.30 -8.16 2.13
CA THR A 81 17.34 -6.79 2.63
C THR A 81 16.98 -6.75 4.11
N TYR A 82 17.16 -5.57 4.72
CA TYR A 82 16.72 -5.34 6.11
C TYR A 82 15.24 -5.00 6.23
N ILE A 83 14.53 -4.82 5.11
CA ILE A 83 13.17 -4.30 5.09
C ILE A 83 12.21 -5.31 5.71
N LYS A 84 11.40 -4.85 6.67
CA LYS A 84 10.40 -5.67 7.35
C LYS A 84 9.00 -5.30 6.84
N CYS A 85 8.18 -6.32 6.69
CA CYS A 85 6.80 -6.18 6.27
C CYS A 85 5.88 -6.58 7.42
N GLY A 86 4.88 -5.74 7.72
CA GLY A 86 3.82 -6.06 8.66
C GLY A 86 2.52 -6.34 7.93
N LEU A 87 1.72 -7.28 8.44
CA LEU A 87 0.43 -7.66 7.88
C LEU A 87 -0.67 -7.39 8.89
N ILE A 88 -1.66 -6.58 8.50
CA ILE A 88 -2.77 -6.19 9.36
C ILE A 88 -4.08 -6.55 8.66
N ILE A 89 -4.62 -7.70 9.01
CA ILE A 89 -5.84 -8.24 8.41
C ILE A 89 -6.81 -8.76 9.48
N GLY A 90 -8.08 -8.79 9.15
CA GLY A 90 -9.10 -9.36 10.03
C GLY A 90 -8.89 -10.87 10.24
N GLY A 91 -9.43 -11.39 11.35
CA GLY A 91 -9.33 -12.80 11.66
C GLY A 91 -8.04 -13.22 12.37
N GLU A 92 -7.05 -12.36 12.43
CA GLU A 92 -5.82 -12.58 13.18
C GLU A 92 -5.92 -11.93 14.56
N ALA A 93 -5.14 -12.43 15.52
CA ALA A 93 -5.19 -11.91 16.89
C ALA A 93 -4.73 -10.45 16.94
N PHE A 94 -5.59 -9.59 17.47
CA PHE A 94 -5.35 -8.15 17.53
C PHE A 94 -4.07 -7.80 18.29
N LYS A 95 -3.80 -8.46 19.40
CA LYS A 95 -2.63 -8.18 20.24
C LYS A 95 -1.31 -8.42 19.51
N TYR A 96 -1.25 -9.41 18.62
CA TYR A 96 -0.04 -9.67 17.84
C TYR A 96 0.18 -8.60 16.77
N GLN A 97 -0.93 -8.07 16.24
CA GLN A 97 -0.85 -6.96 15.28
C GLN A 97 -0.37 -5.68 15.96
N VAL A 98 -0.80 -5.43 17.20
CA VAL A 98 -0.29 -4.30 17.98
C VAL A 98 1.23 -4.42 18.13
N ALA A 99 1.73 -5.62 18.47
CA ALA A 99 3.17 -5.84 18.59
C ALA A 99 3.90 -5.60 17.27
N THR A 100 3.32 -6.06 16.16
CA THR A 100 3.87 -5.82 14.82
C THR A 100 3.95 -4.32 14.52
N LEU A 101 2.88 -3.58 14.77
CA LEU A 101 2.82 -2.14 14.49
C LEU A 101 3.82 -1.36 15.32
N ARG A 102 4.03 -1.73 16.57
CA ARG A 102 5.00 -1.07 17.47
C ARG A 102 6.44 -1.20 17.01
N LYS A 103 6.74 -2.20 16.19
CA LYS A 103 8.07 -2.37 15.60
C LYS A 103 8.30 -1.46 14.39
N ASN A 104 7.29 -0.73 13.96
CA ASN A 104 7.35 0.18 12.82
C ASN A 104 7.96 -0.48 11.57
N PRO A 105 7.31 -1.53 11.03
CA PRO A 105 7.83 -2.15 9.80
C PRO A 105 7.89 -1.11 8.69
N GLU A 106 8.90 -1.17 7.83
CA GLU A 106 9.05 -0.22 6.73
C GLU A 106 7.85 -0.25 5.79
N ILE A 107 7.30 -1.43 5.55
CA ILE A 107 6.15 -1.62 4.67
C ILE A 107 5.03 -2.30 5.43
N LEU A 108 3.83 -1.73 5.35
CA LEU A 108 2.64 -2.28 5.98
C LEU A 108 1.65 -2.69 4.90
N ILE A 109 1.14 -3.91 4.99
CA ILE A 109 0.11 -4.43 4.09
C ILE A 109 -1.13 -4.70 4.93
N ALA A 110 -2.27 -4.16 4.52
CA ALA A 110 -3.46 -4.19 5.36
C ALA A 110 -4.75 -4.29 4.55
N THR A 111 -5.79 -4.80 5.21
CA THR A 111 -7.17 -4.62 4.77
C THR A 111 -7.76 -3.44 5.53
N PRO A 112 -8.66 -2.66 4.91
CA PRO A 112 -9.08 -1.37 5.48
C PRO A 112 -9.72 -1.45 6.87
N GLY A 113 -10.68 -2.35 7.07
CA GLY A 113 -11.43 -2.40 8.32
C GLY A 113 -10.56 -2.65 9.55
N ARG A 114 -9.67 -3.63 9.49
CA ARG A 114 -8.79 -3.96 10.61
C ARG A 114 -7.76 -2.84 10.86
N LEU A 115 -7.27 -2.21 9.81
CA LEU A 115 -6.34 -1.10 9.99
C LEU A 115 -7.01 0.09 10.68
N VAL A 116 -8.26 0.40 10.32
CA VAL A 116 -9.02 1.47 10.99
C VAL A 116 -9.15 1.19 12.48
N GLU A 117 -9.43 -0.07 12.88
CA GLU A 117 -9.50 -0.43 14.29
C GLU A 117 -8.20 -0.09 15.04
N HIS A 118 -7.05 -0.35 14.42
CA HIS A 118 -5.76 0.00 15.01
C HIS A 118 -5.51 1.50 15.04
N ILE A 119 -5.91 2.21 13.99
CA ILE A 119 -5.79 3.68 13.93
C ILE A 119 -6.60 4.33 15.05
N GLU A 120 -7.82 3.85 15.29
CA GLU A 120 -8.68 4.36 16.36
C GLU A 120 -8.05 4.17 17.74
N ARG A 121 -7.21 3.17 17.91
CA ARG A 121 -6.47 2.92 19.15
C ARG A 121 -5.13 3.65 19.19
N GLY A 122 -4.74 4.34 18.12
CA GLY A 122 -3.53 5.15 18.08
C GLY A 122 -2.23 4.37 17.98
N THR A 123 -2.27 3.09 17.58
CA THR A 123 -1.07 2.25 17.53
C THR A 123 -0.18 2.50 16.32
N PRO A 124 -0.72 2.60 15.07
CA PRO A 124 0.15 2.80 13.91
C PRO A 124 0.77 4.20 13.89
N ASP A 125 2.05 4.27 13.53
CA ASP A 125 2.72 5.53 13.25
C ASP A 125 2.83 5.69 11.74
N LEU A 126 1.94 6.52 11.17
CA LEU A 126 1.87 6.79 9.74
C LEU A 126 2.31 8.21 9.40
N ASN A 127 2.96 8.89 10.34
CA ASN A 127 3.40 10.28 10.15
C ASN A 127 4.56 10.40 9.17
N ASP A 128 5.35 9.34 9.01
CA ASP A 128 6.48 9.31 8.08
C ASP A 128 6.16 8.60 6.77
N LEU A 129 4.88 8.32 6.52
CA LEU A 129 4.48 7.56 5.33
C LEU A 129 4.79 8.36 4.06
N GLU A 130 5.53 7.74 3.15
CA GLU A 130 5.92 8.36 1.88
C GLU A 130 5.08 7.89 0.71
N ILE A 131 4.56 6.66 0.78
CA ILE A 131 3.78 6.07 -0.32
C ILE A 131 2.56 5.37 0.23
N LEU A 132 1.39 5.72 -0.30
CA LEU A 132 0.13 5.02 -0.04
C LEU A 132 -0.33 4.36 -1.33
N VAL A 133 -0.48 3.04 -1.31
CA VAL A 133 -0.96 2.26 -2.44
C VAL A 133 -2.36 1.74 -2.13
N LEU A 134 -3.29 2.03 -3.01
CA LEU A 134 -4.64 1.46 -3.00
C LEU A 134 -4.72 0.47 -4.14
N ASP A 135 -4.57 -0.81 -3.83
CA ASP A 135 -4.62 -1.87 -4.84
C ASP A 135 -6.02 -2.48 -4.90
N GLU A 136 -6.50 -2.68 -6.10
CA GLU A 136 -7.89 -3.10 -6.37
C GLU A 136 -8.90 -2.14 -5.73
N ALA A 137 -8.70 -0.84 -5.99
CA ALA A 137 -9.48 0.23 -5.38
C ALA A 137 -10.97 0.15 -5.72
N ASP A 138 -11.32 -0.22 -6.94
CA ASP A 138 -12.70 -0.43 -7.37
C ASP A 138 -13.39 -1.50 -6.50
N ARG A 139 -12.69 -2.56 -6.20
CA ARG A 139 -13.20 -3.65 -5.38
C ARG A 139 -13.40 -3.22 -3.93
N MET A 140 -12.48 -2.42 -3.38
CA MET A 140 -12.65 -1.85 -2.04
C MET A 140 -13.88 -0.96 -1.96
N LEU A 141 -14.12 -0.14 -2.99
CA LEU A 141 -15.32 0.70 -3.05
C LEU A 141 -16.59 -0.15 -3.13
N ASP A 142 -16.59 -1.19 -3.96
CA ASP A 142 -17.73 -2.10 -4.09
C ASP A 142 -18.05 -2.83 -2.79
N MET A 143 -17.04 -3.11 -1.99
CA MET A 143 -17.20 -3.77 -0.68
C MET A 143 -17.59 -2.81 0.44
N GLY A 144 -17.74 -1.53 0.15
CA GLY A 144 -18.18 -0.53 1.12
C GLY A 144 -17.07 0.07 1.98
N PHE A 145 -15.83 0.01 1.53
CA PHE A 145 -14.68 0.52 2.29
C PHE A 145 -14.34 1.99 2.03
N ALA A 146 -15.23 2.76 1.40
CA ALA A 146 -14.94 4.17 1.07
C ALA A 146 -14.61 5.00 2.32
N ILE A 147 -15.39 4.88 3.38
CA ILE A 147 -15.17 5.62 4.62
C ILE A 147 -13.87 5.19 5.29
N ASP A 148 -13.61 3.88 5.35
CA ASP A 148 -12.38 3.35 5.94
C ASP A 148 -11.14 3.83 5.19
N MET A 149 -11.18 3.82 3.86
CA MET A 149 -10.09 4.31 3.02
C MET A 149 -9.82 5.80 3.30
N HIS A 150 -10.89 6.58 3.46
CA HIS A 150 -10.78 8.01 3.76
C HIS A 150 -10.17 8.24 5.14
N THR A 151 -10.60 7.49 6.15
CA THR A 151 -10.05 7.55 7.50
C THR A 151 -8.55 7.23 7.49
N ILE A 152 -8.16 6.19 6.77
CA ILE A 152 -6.76 5.78 6.66
C ILE A 152 -5.94 6.87 5.99
N ALA A 153 -6.40 7.41 4.87
CA ALA A 153 -5.70 8.46 4.14
C ALA A 153 -5.51 9.72 5.01
N ALA A 154 -6.53 10.07 5.80
CA ALA A 154 -6.44 11.23 6.71
C ALA A 154 -5.43 11.01 7.84
N SER A 155 -5.12 9.76 8.18
CA SER A 155 -4.16 9.42 9.24
C SER A 155 -2.72 9.37 8.74
N CYS A 156 -2.51 9.39 7.43
CA CYS A 156 -1.18 9.35 6.83
C CYS A 156 -0.60 10.75 6.65
N SER A 157 0.73 10.84 6.56
CA SER A 157 1.39 12.10 6.20
C SER A 157 0.76 12.66 4.93
N GLN A 158 0.52 13.97 4.90
CA GLN A 158 -0.03 14.64 3.71
C GLN A 158 1.03 14.81 2.62
N GLU A 159 2.30 14.69 2.97
CA GLU A 159 3.43 14.76 2.04
C GLU A 159 3.75 13.36 1.51
N ARG A 160 2.76 12.70 0.95
CA ARG A 160 2.91 11.34 0.44
C ARG A 160 2.63 11.25 -1.04
N GLN A 161 3.19 10.22 -1.66
CA GLN A 161 2.84 9.82 -3.01
C GLN A 161 1.65 8.86 -2.94
N ASN A 162 0.67 9.03 -3.83
CA ASN A 162 -0.49 8.16 -3.90
C ASN A 162 -0.46 7.34 -5.18
N LEU A 163 -0.63 6.02 -5.04
CA LEU A 163 -0.72 5.11 -6.17
C LEU A 163 -2.04 4.37 -6.08
N LEU A 164 -2.83 4.45 -7.13
CA LEU A 164 -4.14 3.80 -7.19
C LEU A 164 -4.18 2.83 -8.36
N PHE A 165 -4.44 1.56 -8.06
CA PHE A 165 -4.56 0.49 -9.04
C PHE A 165 -5.98 -0.04 -9.03
N SER A 166 -6.58 -0.17 -10.22
CA SER A 166 -7.96 -0.58 -10.36
C SER A 166 -8.16 -1.30 -11.70
N ALA A 167 -9.02 -2.31 -11.74
CA ALA A 167 -9.37 -2.98 -12.99
C ALA A 167 -10.28 -2.12 -13.84
N THR A 168 -11.11 -1.29 -13.18
CA THR A 168 -12.05 -0.39 -13.85
C THR A 168 -11.87 1.02 -13.29
N LEU A 169 -11.44 1.96 -14.16
CA LEU A 169 -11.30 3.36 -13.77
C LEU A 169 -12.33 4.20 -14.50
N HIS A 170 -13.21 4.84 -13.72
CA HIS A 170 -14.15 5.85 -14.21
C HIS A 170 -13.81 7.15 -13.53
N HIS A 171 -13.45 8.17 -14.32
CA HIS A 171 -13.04 9.48 -13.81
C HIS A 171 -14.06 10.10 -12.83
N LYS A 172 -15.34 9.79 -12.99
CA LYS A 172 -16.40 10.35 -12.16
C LYS A 172 -16.48 9.73 -10.75
N GLU A 173 -15.95 8.53 -10.58
CA GLU A 173 -16.01 7.78 -9.30
C GLU A 173 -14.81 8.05 -8.41
N LEU A 174 -13.73 8.54 -8.98
CA LEU A 174 -12.46 8.74 -8.30
C LEU A 174 -12.13 10.21 -8.05
N GLY A 175 -13.02 11.07 -8.45
CA GLY A 175 -12.86 12.52 -8.31
C GLY A 175 -12.89 13.07 -6.89
#